data_32fb1a5510a81ade29d8bec5f981f53b
#
_entry.id   32fb1a5510a81ade29d8bec5f981f53b
#
_cell.length_a   1.000
_cell.length_b   1.000
_cell.length_c   1.000
_cell.angle_alpha   90.00
_cell.angle_beta   90.00
_cell.angle_gamma   90.00
#
_symmetry.space_group_name_H-M   'P 1'
#
loop_
_entity.id
_entity.type
_entity.pdbx_description
1 polymer ?
#
loop_
_entity_poly.entity_id
_entity_poly.type
_entity_poly.pdbx_seq_one_letter_code
_entity_poly.pdbx_strand_id
1 'polypeptide(L)'
;MSDPLTADSRSRLGIAIIGMAGRFPGAKTPESFWANLCAGVESIRRFTDQELDDWQTDETRRAANYVKARPVLEEVDRFDAEFFGMQARETELTDPQHRLFLECAWEALEDGGYDPARYPGAIGVFAGSSLNSYFLNNVCRDRSVIERFTTGYQVDNYAELLGSGSDFLATRVAYKLDLKGPALTLQTACSTSLVAVAITWRSAASRSV
;
A
#
# COMPACT_ATOMS: atom_id res chain seq x y z
N MET A 1 -41.25 21.37 -36.16
CA MET A 1 -41.13 20.28 -35.16
C MET A 1 -39.65 20.11 -34.89
N SER A 2 -39.17 20.81 -33.92
CA SER A 2 -37.74 20.89 -33.51
C SER A 2 -37.48 19.78 -32.53
N ASP A 3 -36.49 19.00 -32.82
CA ASP A 3 -36.01 17.87 -32.03
C ASP A 3 -35.39 18.35 -30.69
N PRO A 4 -35.88 17.92 -29.52
CA PRO A 4 -35.34 18.28 -28.24
C PRO A 4 -34.29 17.25 -27.76
N LEU A 5 -33.31 16.93 -28.56
CA LEU A 5 -32.12 16.21 -28.14
C LEU A 5 -30.93 17.17 -27.89
N THR A 6 -31.22 18.30 -27.24
CA THR A 6 -30.15 19.13 -26.71
C THR A 6 -29.63 18.49 -25.42
N ALA A 7 -28.61 17.66 -25.59
CA ALA A 7 -27.35 17.75 -24.87
C ALA A 7 -27.48 17.97 -23.35
N ASP A 8 -27.62 16.87 -22.61
CA ASP A 8 -27.01 16.81 -21.28
C ASP A 8 -25.48 16.84 -21.46
N SER A 9 -24.96 18.03 -21.73
CA SER A 9 -23.54 18.33 -21.68
C SER A 9 -23.11 18.49 -20.21
N ARG A 10 -23.46 17.56 -19.38
CA ARG A 10 -22.65 17.29 -18.18
C ARG A 10 -21.31 16.92 -18.72
N SER A 11 -20.38 17.88 -18.71
CA SER A 11 -18.99 17.67 -18.99
C SER A 11 -18.59 16.44 -18.17
N ARG A 12 -18.42 15.29 -18.82
CA ARG A 12 -17.85 14.13 -18.18
C ARG A 12 -16.43 14.56 -17.84
N LEU A 13 -16.22 14.96 -16.58
CA LEU A 13 -14.91 15.25 -16.07
C LEU A 13 -14.11 13.96 -16.25
N GLY A 14 -13.33 13.91 -17.31
CA GLY A 14 -12.39 12.81 -17.55
C GLY A 14 -11.30 12.88 -16.47
N ILE A 15 -10.91 11.74 -15.94
CA ILE A 15 -9.75 11.64 -15.06
C ILE A 15 -8.67 10.93 -15.87
N ALA A 16 -7.48 11.53 -15.92
CA ALA A 16 -6.32 10.93 -16.53
C ALA A 16 -5.51 10.17 -15.48
N ILE A 17 -5.09 8.96 -15.81
CA ILE A 17 -4.00 8.28 -15.11
C ILE A 17 -2.72 8.84 -15.73
N ILE A 18 -1.91 9.54 -14.92
CA ILE A 18 -0.75 10.28 -15.39
C ILE A 18 0.57 9.68 -14.91
N GLY A 19 0.52 8.71 -13.98
CA GLY A 19 1.67 7.96 -13.52
C GLY A 19 1.25 6.68 -12.85
N MET A 20 2.09 5.66 -12.94
CA MET A 20 1.86 4.34 -12.35
C MET A 20 3.16 3.77 -11.79
N ALA A 21 3.07 3.21 -10.59
CA ALA A 21 4.14 2.40 -10.02
C ALA A 21 3.56 1.21 -9.26
N GLY A 22 4.36 0.18 -9.06
CA GLY A 22 3.89 -1.00 -8.33
C GLY A 22 4.96 -2.05 -8.16
N ARG A 23 4.69 -2.98 -7.25
CA ARG A 23 5.48 -4.19 -7.01
C ARG A 23 4.56 -5.39 -7.17
N PHE A 24 4.95 -6.31 -8.01
CA PHE A 24 4.15 -7.49 -8.33
C PHE A 24 5.00 -8.74 -8.16
N PRO A 25 4.40 -9.90 -7.83
CA PRO A 25 5.13 -11.15 -7.85
C PRO A 25 5.78 -11.41 -9.22
N GLY A 26 7.12 -11.57 -9.23
CA GLY A 26 7.88 -11.76 -10.47
C GLY A 26 8.02 -10.52 -11.37
N ALA A 27 7.60 -9.32 -10.92
CA ALA A 27 7.75 -8.09 -11.69
C ALA A 27 7.89 -6.87 -10.77
N LYS A 28 8.91 -6.06 -11.01
CA LYS A 28 9.21 -4.86 -10.19
C LYS A 28 8.54 -3.58 -10.71
N THR A 29 8.01 -3.60 -11.94
CA THR A 29 7.37 -2.45 -12.57
C THR A 29 6.07 -2.84 -13.28
N PRO A 30 5.15 -1.89 -13.55
CA PRO A 30 3.94 -2.14 -14.33
C PRO A 30 4.24 -2.72 -15.73
N GLU A 31 5.32 -2.28 -16.40
CA GLU A 31 5.70 -2.75 -17.74
C GLU A 31 6.14 -4.20 -17.70
N SER A 32 6.97 -4.58 -16.71
CA SER A 32 7.41 -5.97 -16.56
C SER A 32 6.26 -6.88 -16.14
N PHE A 33 5.33 -6.38 -15.35
CA PHE A 33 4.10 -7.09 -14.99
C PHE A 33 3.22 -7.34 -16.24
N TRP A 34 3.04 -6.31 -17.07
CA TRP A 34 2.29 -6.44 -18.31
C TRP A 34 2.94 -7.43 -19.29
N ALA A 35 4.27 -7.37 -19.43
CA ALA A 35 5.02 -8.31 -20.25
C ALA A 35 4.83 -9.76 -19.77
N ASN A 36 4.88 -10.01 -18.46
CA ASN A 36 4.61 -11.32 -17.87
C ASN A 36 3.18 -11.81 -18.16
N LEU A 37 2.18 -10.94 -18.07
CA LEU A 37 0.80 -11.28 -18.41
C LEU A 37 0.65 -11.67 -19.88
N CYS A 38 1.24 -10.89 -20.80
CA CYS A 38 1.22 -11.19 -22.23
C CYS A 38 1.94 -12.50 -22.57
N ALA A 39 2.99 -12.83 -21.83
CA ALA A 39 3.74 -14.07 -22.00
C ALA A 39 3.11 -15.28 -21.28
N GLY A 40 2.03 -15.10 -20.51
CA GLY A 40 1.39 -16.17 -19.75
C GLY A 40 2.27 -16.69 -18.60
N VAL A 41 3.12 -15.84 -18.01
CA VAL A 41 4.01 -16.23 -16.92
C VAL A 41 3.19 -16.44 -15.64
N GLU A 42 3.32 -17.63 -15.05
CA GLU A 42 2.77 -17.94 -13.72
C GLU A 42 3.78 -17.53 -12.65
N SER A 43 3.43 -16.52 -11.85
CA SER A 43 4.30 -15.96 -10.81
C SER A 43 4.03 -16.52 -9.40
N ILE A 44 3.14 -17.50 -9.26
CA ILE A 44 2.90 -18.19 -8.01
C ILE A 44 4.06 -19.15 -7.72
N ARG A 45 4.75 -18.94 -6.62
CA ARG A 45 5.86 -19.80 -6.19
C ARG A 45 5.35 -20.95 -5.35
N ARG A 46 5.88 -22.16 -5.62
CA ARG A 46 5.70 -23.35 -4.79
C ARG A 46 6.85 -23.48 -3.81
N PHE A 47 6.56 -23.92 -2.60
CA PHE A 47 7.51 -24.02 -1.49
C PHE A 47 7.73 -25.47 -1.08
N THR A 48 8.95 -25.80 -0.73
CA THR A 48 9.29 -27.00 0.02
C THR A 48 8.96 -26.84 1.51
N ASP A 49 8.95 -27.92 2.25
CA ASP A 49 8.73 -27.88 3.71
C ASP A 49 9.77 -27.04 4.47
N GLN A 50 11.00 -26.98 3.91
CA GLN A 50 12.11 -26.24 4.51
C GLN A 50 12.01 -24.72 4.27
N GLU A 51 11.28 -24.31 3.26
CA GLU A 51 11.06 -22.89 2.91
C GLU A 51 9.81 -22.27 3.58
N LEU A 52 9.04 -23.12 4.29
CA LEU A 52 7.86 -22.63 5.01
C LEU A 52 8.26 -21.97 6.32
N ASP A 53 7.59 -20.87 6.62
CA ASP A 53 7.83 -20.11 7.84
C ASP A 53 7.49 -20.92 9.10
N ASP A 54 8.28 -20.77 10.19
CA ASP A 54 8.12 -21.50 11.44
C ASP A 54 6.83 -21.21 12.23
N TRP A 55 6.09 -20.17 11.86
CA TRP A 55 4.81 -19.85 12.50
C TRP A 55 3.67 -20.80 12.11
N GLN A 56 3.87 -21.64 11.11
CA GLN A 56 2.89 -22.66 10.73
C GLN A 56 3.10 -23.93 11.56
N THR A 57 2.02 -24.44 12.15
CA THR A 57 2.10 -25.68 12.91
C THR A 57 2.40 -26.87 12.00
N ASP A 58 3.05 -27.88 12.53
CA ASP A 58 3.30 -29.14 11.83
C ASP A 58 2.01 -29.82 11.34
N GLU A 59 0.94 -29.69 12.11
CA GLU A 59 -0.38 -30.19 11.74
C GLU A 59 -0.89 -29.51 10.46
N THR A 60 -0.81 -28.18 10.39
CA THR A 60 -1.18 -27.41 9.20
C THR A 60 -0.35 -27.80 7.99
N ARG A 61 0.98 -27.94 8.17
CA ARG A 61 1.90 -28.31 7.07
C ARG A 61 1.63 -29.67 6.48
N ARG A 62 1.14 -30.61 7.30
CA ARG A 62 0.84 -32.01 6.92
C ARG A 62 -0.60 -32.24 6.47
N ALA A 63 -1.48 -31.25 6.58
CA ALA A 63 -2.85 -31.38 6.14
C ALA A 63 -2.91 -31.63 4.63
N ALA A 64 -3.69 -32.63 4.21
CA ALA A 64 -3.79 -33.05 2.81
C ALA A 64 -4.30 -31.95 1.86
N ASN A 65 -5.03 -30.98 2.37
CA ASN A 65 -5.57 -29.84 1.66
C ASN A 65 -4.69 -28.58 1.73
N TYR A 66 -3.52 -28.65 2.39
CA TYR A 66 -2.62 -27.52 2.49
C TYR A 66 -1.80 -27.35 1.21
N VAL A 67 -2.01 -26.24 0.51
CA VAL A 67 -1.31 -25.91 -0.73
C VAL A 67 -0.11 -25.03 -0.43
N LYS A 68 1.10 -25.56 -0.61
CA LYS A 68 2.38 -24.87 -0.37
C LYS A 68 2.73 -23.95 -1.54
N ALA A 69 1.84 -23.03 -1.87
CA ALA A 69 2.02 -22.11 -2.98
C ALA A 69 1.42 -20.73 -2.63
N ARG A 70 2.16 -19.67 -2.94
CA ARG A 70 1.69 -18.30 -2.79
C ARG A 70 2.44 -17.34 -3.72
N PRO A 71 1.86 -16.21 -4.09
CA PRO A 71 2.60 -15.11 -4.68
C PRO A 71 3.57 -14.52 -3.66
N VAL A 72 4.77 -14.12 -4.08
CA VAL A 72 5.80 -13.52 -3.22
C VAL A 72 6.34 -12.27 -3.89
N LEU A 73 6.41 -11.19 -3.15
CA LEU A 73 7.18 -10.02 -3.53
C LEU A 73 8.63 -10.21 -3.08
N GLU A 74 9.56 -9.92 -3.98
CA GLU A 74 10.98 -9.94 -3.68
C GLU A 74 11.41 -8.67 -2.95
N GLU A 75 12.48 -8.78 -2.14
CA GLU A 75 13.16 -7.63 -1.51
C GLU A 75 12.26 -6.75 -0.62
N VAL A 76 11.19 -7.32 -0.04
CA VAL A 76 10.26 -6.58 0.85
C VAL A 76 10.91 -6.08 2.15
N ASP A 77 12.08 -6.60 2.49
CA ASP A 77 12.91 -6.20 3.61
C ASP A 77 13.82 -5.01 3.28
N ARG A 78 14.02 -4.71 2.01
CA ARG A 78 14.81 -3.56 1.57
C ARG A 78 13.96 -2.30 1.54
N PHE A 79 14.54 -1.21 2.03
CA PHE A 79 13.91 0.10 2.04
C PHE A 79 14.96 1.18 2.26
N ASP A 80 14.94 2.24 1.46
CA ASP A 80 15.83 3.37 1.64
C ASP A 80 15.32 4.32 2.73
N ALA A 81 15.61 3.96 3.98
CA ALA A 81 15.17 4.71 5.16
C ALA A 81 15.74 6.14 5.19
N GLU A 82 16.99 6.32 4.73
CA GLU A 82 17.67 7.62 4.72
C GLU A 82 16.99 8.56 3.74
N PHE A 83 16.67 8.08 2.54
CA PHE A 83 15.96 8.84 1.52
C PHE A 83 14.63 9.42 2.03
N PHE A 84 13.86 8.60 2.76
CA PHE A 84 12.58 9.02 3.34
C PHE A 84 12.69 9.66 4.73
N GLY A 85 13.91 9.93 5.22
CA GLY A 85 14.13 10.53 6.53
C GLY A 85 13.55 9.71 7.69
N MET A 86 13.65 8.37 7.59
CA MET A 86 13.22 7.44 8.63
C MET A 86 14.42 6.91 9.42
N GLN A 87 14.30 6.89 10.74
CA GLN A 87 15.31 6.26 11.58
C GLN A 87 15.23 4.73 11.49
N ALA A 88 16.34 4.02 11.74
CA ALA A 88 16.40 2.57 11.67
C ALA A 88 15.29 1.91 12.52
N ARG A 89 15.10 2.36 13.77
CA ARG A 89 14.07 1.82 14.66
C ARG A 89 12.65 2.10 14.14
N GLU A 90 12.38 3.29 13.59
CA GLU A 90 11.10 3.60 12.95
C GLU A 90 10.84 2.66 11.78
N THR A 91 11.86 2.42 10.96
CA THR A 91 11.77 1.54 9.78
C THR A 91 11.50 0.10 10.18
N GLU A 92 12.19 -0.44 11.19
CA GLU A 92 11.97 -1.79 11.71
C GLU A 92 10.54 -2.02 12.21
N LEU A 93 9.97 -1.02 12.87
CA LEU A 93 8.61 -1.09 13.42
C LEU A 93 7.53 -0.86 12.37
N THR A 94 7.89 -0.27 11.22
CA THR A 94 6.94 0.05 10.15
C THR A 94 6.63 -1.17 9.30
N ASP A 95 5.33 -1.48 9.15
CA ASP A 95 4.85 -2.55 8.28
C ASP A 95 5.46 -2.42 6.87
N PRO A 96 6.00 -3.50 6.29
CA PRO A 96 6.48 -3.50 4.91
C PRO A 96 5.47 -2.96 3.88
N GLN A 97 4.16 -3.16 4.09
CA GLN A 97 3.14 -2.58 3.22
C GLN A 97 3.22 -1.04 3.17
N HIS A 98 3.48 -0.40 4.32
CA HIS A 98 3.63 1.06 4.41
C HIS A 98 4.91 1.54 3.70
N ARG A 99 6.01 0.79 3.85
CA ARG A 99 7.29 1.12 3.22
C ARG A 99 7.19 1.01 1.70
N LEU A 100 6.70 -0.12 1.20
CA LEU A 100 6.49 -0.34 -0.23
C LEU A 100 5.50 0.66 -0.84
N PHE A 101 4.42 1.00 -0.11
CA PHE A 101 3.47 1.99 -0.59
C PHE A 101 4.08 3.40 -0.67
N LEU A 102 4.97 3.75 0.26
CA LEU A 102 5.69 5.02 0.23
C LEU A 102 6.64 5.11 -0.99
N GLU A 103 7.38 4.03 -1.28
CA GLU A 103 8.21 3.95 -2.49
C GLU A 103 7.37 4.04 -3.77
N CYS A 104 6.29 3.26 -3.86
CA CYS A 104 5.41 3.29 -5.03
C CYS A 104 4.75 4.66 -5.20
N ALA A 105 4.39 5.35 -4.12
CA ALA A 105 3.83 6.70 -4.21
C ALA A 105 4.84 7.70 -4.75
N TRP A 106 6.10 7.62 -4.31
CA TRP A 106 7.18 8.43 -4.85
C TRP A 106 7.40 8.15 -6.34
N GLU A 107 7.59 6.90 -6.72
CA GLU A 107 7.80 6.49 -8.11
C GLU A 107 6.63 6.88 -9.03
N ALA A 108 5.38 6.79 -8.55
CA ALA A 108 4.22 7.21 -9.34
C ALA A 108 4.19 8.73 -9.58
N LEU A 109 4.68 9.54 -8.63
CA LEU A 109 4.84 10.98 -8.82
C LEU A 109 5.97 11.28 -9.81
N GLU A 110 7.09 10.57 -9.73
CA GLU A 110 8.20 10.70 -10.71
C GLU A 110 7.74 10.30 -12.11
N ASP A 111 7.05 9.17 -12.28
CA ASP A 111 6.51 8.70 -13.56
C ASP A 111 5.51 9.70 -14.14
N GLY A 112 4.69 10.32 -13.30
CA GLY A 112 3.78 11.39 -13.68
C GLY A 112 4.45 12.74 -13.96
N GLY A 113 5.74 12.89 -13.65
CA GLY A 113 6.49 14.15 -13.81
C GLY A 113 6.11 15.21 -12.77
N TYR A 114 5.62 14.83 -11.60
CA TYR A 114 5.21 15.76 -10.55
C TYR A 114 6.19 15.78 -9.39
N ASP A 115 6.78 16.94 -9.16
CA ASP A 115 7.56 17.25 -7.96
C ASP A 115 6.61 17.84 -6.90
N PRO A 116 6.36 17.13 -5.77
CA PRO A 116 5.45 17.63 -4.72
C PRO A 116 5.87 18.99 -4.15
N ALA A 117 7.17 19.26 -4.09
CA ALA A 117 7.70 20.51 -3.56
C ALA A 117 7.44 21.73 -4.48
N ARG A 118 7.22 21.47 -5.78
CA ARG A 118 7.02 22.51 -6.79
C ARG A 118 5.60 22.61 -7.30
N TYR A 119 4.82 21.55 -7.16
CA TYR A 119 3.44 21.52 -7.63
C TYR A 119 2.56 22.44 -6.78
N PRO A 120 1.92 23.47 -7.38
CA PRO A 120 1.15 24.46 -6.61
C PRO A 120 -0.20 23.96 -6.11
N GLY A 121 -0.66 22.83 -6.63
CA GLY A 121 -1.95 22.23 -6.27
C GLY A 121 -1.83 21.27 -5.08
N ALA A 122 -2.98 20.87 -4.56
CA ALA A 122 -3.05 19.89 -3.49
C ALA A 122 -3.01 18.46 -4.06
N ILE A 123 -2.06 17.64 -3.60
CA ILE A 123 -1.96 16.22 -3.92
C ILE A 123 -2.52 15.42 -2.75
N GLY A 124 -3.56 14.62 -2.99
CA GLY A 124 -4.17 13.76 -1.96
C GLY A 124 -3.69 12.31 -2.05
N VAL A 125 -3.84 11.59 -0.94
CA VAL A 125 -3.50 10.17 -0.83
C VAL A 125 -4.72 9.37 -0.39
N PHE A 126 -5.11 8.39 -1.16
CA PHE A 126 -6.20 7.46 -0.84
C PHE A 126 -5.67 6.04 -0.94
N ALA A 127 -5.59 5.36 0.18
CA ALA A 127 -4.87 4.10 0.28
C ALA A 127 -5.61 3.08 1.14
N GLY A 128 -5.21 1.83 1.05
CA GLY A 128 -5.62 0.77 1.95
C GLY A 128 -4.58 -0.33 2.00
N SER A 129 -4.55 -1.06 3.09
CA SER A 129 -3.62 -2.16 3.31
C SER A 129 -4.36 -3.44 3.70
N SER A 130 -3.68 -4.56 3.62
CA SER A 130 -4.17 -5.83 4.13
C SER A 130 -3.96 -5.96 5.65
N LEU A 131 -4.35 -7.10 6.21
CA LEU A 131 -4.08 -7.44 7.62
C LEU A 131 -2.60 -7.27 7.93
N ASN A 132 -2.30 -6.61 9.05
CA ASN A 132 -0.93 -6.42 9.51
C ASN A 132 -0.38 -7.69 10.18
N SER A 133 0.00 -8.67 9.37
CA SER A 133 0.67 -9.88 9.84
C SER A 133 2.10 -9.63 10.30
N TYR A 134 2.76 -8.57 9.81
CA TYR A 134 4.10 -8.19 10.22
C TYR A 134 4.15 -7.82 11.70
N PHE A 135 3.19 -7.04 12.18
CA PHE A 135 3.09 -6.71 13.60
C PHE A 135 3.00 -7.97 14.46
N LEU A 136 2.08 -8.88 14.12
CA LEU A 136 1.84 -10.10 14.88
C LEU A 136 3.03 -11.07 14.84
N ASN A 137 3.62 -11.27 13.66
CA ASN A 137 4.61 -12.33 13.44
C ASN A 137 6.06 -11.86 13.62
N ASN A 138 6.33 -10.56 13.61
CA ASN A 138 7.68 -10.01 13.74
C ASN A 138 7.83 -9.09 14.95
N VAL A 139 7.03 -8.02 15.05
CA VAL A 139 7.16 -7.04 16.12
C VAL A 139 6.74 -7.64 17.47
N CYS A 140 5.63 -8.39 17.52
CA CYS A 140 5.14 -9.08 18.73
C CYS A 140 5.92 -10.34 19.11
N ARG A 141 6.97 -10.72 18.39
CA ARG A 141 7.89 -11.78 18.85
C ARG A 141 8.61 -11.41 20.15
N ASP A 142 8.88 -10.14 20.33
CA ASP A 142 9.30 -9.60 21.64
C ASP A 142 8.09 -9.48 22.56
N ARG A 143 8.03 -10.35 23.58
CA ARG A 143 6.93 -10.34 24.57
C ARG A 143 6.77 -9.01 25.28
N SER A 144 7.85 -8.25 25.46
CA SER A 144 7.79 -6.94 26.07
C SER A 144 6.95 -5.95 25.27
N VAL A 145 6.88 -6.11 23.94
CA VAL A 145 5.98 -5.32 23.08
C VAL A 145 4.53 -5.63 23.40
N ILE A 146 4.18 -6.91 23.52
CA ILE A 146 2.81 -7.33 23.86
C ILE A 146 2.41 -6.80 25.24
N GLU A 147 3.28 -6.92 26.23
CA GLU A 147 3.04 -6.43 27.58
C GLU A 147 2.78 -4.93 27.59
N ARG A 148 3.59 -4.14 26.87
CA ARG A 148 3.36 -2.69 26.71
C ARG A 148 2.04 -2.37 26.03
N PHE A 149 1.68 -3.10 24.96
CA PHE A 149 0.42 -2.91 24.25
C PHE A 149 -0.80 -3.22 25.13
N THR A 150 -0.73 -4.23 25.99
CA THR A 150 -1.85 -4.65 26.84
C THR A 150 -2.01 -3.78 28.10
N THR A 151 -0.99 -3.07 28.52
CA THR A 151 -1.04 -2.17 29.69
C THR A 151 -1.62 -0.78 29.39
N GLY A 152 -1.99 -0.53 28.13
CA GLY A 152 -2.63 0.71 27.69
C GLY A 152 -1.72 1.60 26.84
N TYR A 153 -2.28 2.73 26.41
CA TYR A 153 -1.54 3.72 25.62
C TYR A 153 -0.47 4.39 26.49
N GLN A 154 0.77 3.95 26.32
CA GLN A 154 1.94 4.57 26.90
C GLN A 154 2.68 5.36 25.82
N VAL A 155 3.34 6.45 26.21
CA VAL A 155 4.18 7.23 25.28
C VAL A 155 5.27 6.37 24.64
N ASP A 156 5.74 5.36 25.36
CA ASP A 156 6.85 4.48 24.97
C ASP A 156 6.48 3.49 23.85
N ASN A 157 5.18 3.19 23.63
CA ASN A 157 4.74 2.26 22.55
C ASN A 157 4.06 2.97 21.39
N TYR A 158 4.18 4.30 21.35
CA TYR A 158 3.59 5.10 20.28
C TYR A 158 4.24 4.84 18.91
N ALA A 159 5.54 4.52 18.90
CA ALA A 159 6.26 4.18 17.67
C ALA A 159 5.77 2.88 17.04
N GLU A 160 5.51 1.85 17.86
CA GLU A 160 4.92 0.58 17.42
C GLU A 160 3.51 0.79 16.86
N LEU A 161 2.70 1.60 17.52
CA LEU A 161 1.35 1.94 17.06
C LEU A 161 1.39 2.66 15.70
N LEU A 162 2.20 3.70 15.58
CA LEU A 162 2.35 4.43 14.32
C LEU A 162 2.90 3.55 13.20
N GLY A 163 3.87 2.68 13.50
CA GLY A 163 4.49 1.78 12.53
C GLY A 163 3.54 0.68 12.03
N SER A 164 2.63 0.23 12.89
CA SER A 164 1.79 -0.94 12.64
C SER A 164 0.32 -0.62 12.32
N GLY A 165 -0.17 0.56 12.67
CA GLY A 165 -1.57 0.92 12.45
C GLY A 165 -1.88 1.19 10.99
N SER A 166 -2.82 0.45 10.41
CA SER A 166 -3.23 0.61 9.01
C SER A 166 -3.80 2.00 8.70
N ASP A 167 -4.39 2.67 9.69
CA ASP A 167 -4.91 4.04 9.62
C ASP A 167 -3.83 5.09 9.32
N PHE A 168 -2.57 4.80 9.66
CA PHE A 168 -1.44 5.69 9.37
C PHE A 168 -0.84 5.56 7.95
N LEU A 169 -1.32 4.65 7.12
CA LEU A 169 -0.78 4.40 5.79
C LEU A 169 -0.79 5.66 4.90
N ALA A 170 -1.96 6.24 4.66
CA ALA A 170 -2.11 7.40 3.80
C ALA A 170 -1.46 8.66 4.40
N THR A 171 -1.63 8.87 5.71
CA THR A 171 -1.09 10.04 6.40
C THR A 171 0.44 10.01 6.49
N ARG A 172 1.05 8.83 6.60
CA ARG A 172 2.52 8.66 6.54
C ARG A 172 3.05 9.12 5.18
N VAL A 173 2.45 8.67 4.08
CA VAL A 173 2.86 9.09 2.73
C VAL A 173 2.72 10.61 2.57
N ALA A 174 1.57 11.16 2.96
CA ALA A 174 1.34 12.60 2.91
C ALA A 174 2.38 13.39 3.71
N TYR A 175 2.73 12.91 4.91
CA TYR A 175 3.73 13.54 5.76
C TYR A 175 5.15 13.44 5.18
N LYS A 176 5.58 12.24 4.75
CA LYS A 176 6.95 12.01 4.24
C LYS A 176 7.21 12.71 2.91
N LEU A 177 6.19 12.85 2.07
CA LEU A 177 6.28 13.51 0.77
C LEU A 177 5.74 14.97 0.78
N ASP A 178 5.42 15.50 1.96
CA ASP A 178 4.88 16.87 2.16
C ASP A 178 3.65 17.19 1.31
N LEU A 179 2.74 16.21 1.12
CA LEU A 179 1.54 16.36 0.30
C LEU A 179 0.44 17.13 1.05
N LYS A 180 -0.19 18.09 0.40
CA LYS A 180 -1.14 19.04 1.03
C LYS A 180 -2.62 18.72 0.79
N GLY A 181 -2.92 17.62 0.12
CA GLY A 181 -4.28 17.18 -0.14
C GLY A 181 -4.85 16.29 0.98
N PRO A 182 -6.09 15.78 0.80
CA PRO A 182 -6.66 14.80 1.72
C PRO A 182 -5.82 13.53 1.80
N ALA A 183 -5.65 13.00 3.00
CA ALA A 183 -4.97 11.73 3.24
C ALA A 183 -5.92 10.78 3.98
N LEU A 184 -6.45 9.79 3.29
CA LEU A 184 -7.47 8.89 3.82
C LEU A 184 -7.06 7.43 3.63
N THR A 185 -7.04 6.68 4.71
CA THR A 185 -6.93 5.23 4.64
C THR A 185 -8.32 4.59 4.63
N LEU A 186 -8.53 3.67 3.71
CA LEU A 186 -9.80 3.01 3.44
C LEU A 186 -9.66 1.52 3.65
N GLN A 187 -10.69 0.90 4.23
CA GLN A 187 -10.71 -0.55 4.47
C GLN A 187 -12.09 -1.10 4.08
N THR A 188 -12.16 -1.71 2.91
CA THR A 188 -13.35 -2.36 2.38
C THR A 188 -13.04 -3.75 1.82
N ALA A 189 -12.08 -4.42 2.44
CA ALA A 189 -11.59 -5.75 2.06
C ALA A 189 -11.19 -5.80 0.56
N CYS A 190 -11.69 -6.76 -0.20
CA CYS A 190 -11.31 -6.97 -1.61
C CYS A 190 -11.61 -5.77 -2.52
N SER A 191 -12.53 -4.90 -2.15
CA SER A 191 -12.92 -3.72 -2.95
C SER A 191 -12.13 -2.45 -2.63
N THR A 192 -11.20 -2.48 -1.66
CA THR A 192 -10.51 -1.30 -1.14
C THR A 192 -9.90 -0.43 -2.25
N SER A 193 -9.18 -1.03 -3.19
CA SER A 193 -8.53 -0.28 -4.27
C SER A 193 -9.51 0.44 -5.20
N LEU A 194 -10.61 -0.22 -5.56
CA LEU A 194 -11.67 0.41 -6.39
C LEU A 194 -12.39 1.52 -5.64
N VAL A 195 -12.63 1.34 -4.35
CA VAL A 195 -13.24 2.39 -3.50
C VAL A 195 -12.30 3.58 -3.37
N ALA A 196 -11.00 3.36 -3.20
CA ALA A 196 -10.00 4.42 -3.18
C ALA A 196 -10.04 5.26 -4.48
N VAL A 197 -10.04 4.60 -5.64
CA VAL A 197 -10.16 5.28 -6.95
C VAL A 197 -11.46 6.07 -7.05
N ALA A 198 -12.60 5.48 -6.64
CA ALA A 198 -13.92 6.14 -6.71
C ALA A 198 -14.01 7.39 -5.81
N ILE A 199 -13.40 7.33 -4.61
CA ILE A 199 -13.37 8.48 -3.68
C ILE A 199 -12.42 9.55 -4.20
N THR A 200 -11.26 9.18 -4.75
CA THR A 200 -10.32 10.11 -5.40
C THR A 200 -11.03 10.89 -6.50
N TRP A 201 -11.78 10.20 -7.37
CA TRP A 201 -12.57 10.83 -8.41
C TRP A 201 -13.56 11.86 -7.87
N ARG A 202 -14.35 11.49 -6.85
CA ARG A 202 -15.31 12.41 -6.22
C ARG A 202 -14.64 13.63 -5.59
N SER A 203 -13.51 13.43 -4.93
CA SER A 203 -12.74 14.50 -4.29
C SER A 203 -12.15 15.48 -5.31
N ALA A 204 -11.70 15.00 -6.46
CA ALA A 204 -11.23 15.84 -7.56
C ALA A 204 -12.38 16.64 -8.19
N ALA A 205 -13.52 15.99 -8.45
CA ALA A 205 -14.69 16.63 -9.04
C ALA A 205 -15.31 17.73 -8.16
N SER A 206 -15.28 17.58 -6.83
CA SER A 206 -15.81 18.57 -5.89
C SER A 206 -14.98 19.85 -5.73
N ARG A 207 -13.72 19.86 -6.22
CA ARG A 207 -12.83 21.03 -6.18
C ARG A 207 -12.86 21.85 -7.49
N SER A 208 -13.62 21.41 -8.47
CA SER A 208 -13.74 22.06 -9.78
C SER A 208 -14.97 22.99 -9.87
N VAL A 209 -15.62 23.31 -8.73
CA VAL A 209 -16.78 24.22 -8.61
C VAL A 209 -16.38 25.46 -7.84
#